data_c07c2c6f9cec6ea8ac95dd772a62e740
#
_entry.id   c07c2c6f9cec6ea8ac95dd772a62e740
#
_cell.length_a   1.000
_cell.length_b   1.000
_cell.length_c   1.000
_cell.angle_alpha   90.00
_cell.angle_beta   90.00
_cell.angle_gamma   90.00
#
_symmetry.space_group_name_H-M   'P 1'
#
loop_
_entity.id
_entity.type
_entity.pdbx_description
1 polymer ?
#
loop_
_entity_poly.entity_id
_entity_poly.type
_entity_poly.pdbx_seq_one_letter_code
_entity_poly.pdbx_strand_id
1 'polypeptide(L)'
;AAGGDTYYAFKAASAQFDTGIPLDEAVMEYVTKELKGTIGEQYAAPQGRVTYFNPFKDVKTTSWYFNYMIHLYEAGVISGTSATTYTPDAKLSWAAALKLLLVSHGDLKAADATGADWSKNVIAKAAELGLVAADLDGTKAISRLEFCQVAAKLNKLAESKTESKFTDCTDGYVMALVDAKVINGMTETTFEPDASLTRAQIAKIIYQLNL
;
A
#
# COMPACT_ATOMS: atom_id res chain seq x y z
N ALA A 1 11.92 -22.70 -9.99
CA ALA A 1 10.70 -22.53 -9.20
C ALA A 1 10.12 -21.16 -9.50
N ALA A 2 9.11 -21.10 -10.34
CA ALA A 2 8.42 -19.87 -10.62
C ALA A 2 7.61 -19.46 -9.39
N GLY A 3 8.24 -18.75 -8.44
CA GLY A 3 7.59 -17.88 -7.50
C GLY A 3 6.52 -18.47 -6.61
N GLY A 4 6.77 -19.59 -5.94
CA GLY A 4 6.15 -19.83 -4.65
C GLY A 4 6.53 -18.67 -3.74
N ASP A 5 5.62 -18.22 -2.89
CA ASP A 5 5.87 -17.22 -1.84
C ASP A 5 6.05 -15.76 -2.28
N THR A 6 5.44 -15.33 -3.40
CA THR A 6 5.36 -13.91 -3.79
C THR A 6 6.68 -13.11 -3.89
N TYR A 7 7.81 -13.76 -4.12
CA TYR A 7 9.09 -13.08 -4.35
C TYR A 7 9.17 -12.49 -5.77
N TYR A 8 8.64 -11.30 -5.96
CA TYR A 8 8.65 -10.58 -7.25
C TYR A 8 10.06 -10.33 -7.79
N ALA A 9 11.06 -10.21 -6.92
CA ALA A 9 12.45 -10.01 -7.29
C ALA A 9 12.98 -11.13 -8.21
N PHE A 10 12.53 -12.36 -8.03
CA PHE A 10 12.92 -13.47 -8.90
C PHE A 10 12.34 -13.36 -10.30
N LYS A 11 11.15 -12.76 -10.46
CA LYS A 11 10.55 -12.52 -11.79
C LYS A 11 11.27 -11.41 -12.55
N ALA A 12 11.84 -10.44 -11.85
CA ALA A 12 12.54 -9.29 -12.41
C ALA A 12 14.03 -9.56 -12.68
N ALA A 13 14.57 -10.71 -12.26
CA ALA A 13 15.96 -11.04 -12.49
C ALA A 13 16.25 -11.19 -13.99
N SER A 14 17.30 -10.53 -14.47
CA SER A 14 17.73 -10.56 -15.87
C SER A 14 18.28 -11.95 -16.31
N ALA A 15 18.68 -12.76 -15.36
CA ALA A 15 19.08 -14.15 -15.56
C ALA A 15 18.46 -15.02 -14.48
N GLN A 16 17.80 -16.10 -14.89
CA GLN A 16 17.24 -17.10 -13.99
C GLN A 16 17.84 -18.45 -14.37
N PHE A 17 18.31 -19.15 -13.37
CA PHE A 17 18.86 -20.49 -13.53
C PHE A 17 18.26 -21.42 -12.49
N ASP A 18 17.64 -22.49 -12.94
CA ASP A 18 17.13 -23.55 -12.08
C ASP A 18 18.24 -24.57 -11.84
N THR A 19 18.71 -24.64 -10.60
CA THR A 19 19.75 -25.61 -10.21
C THR A 19 19.18 -27.00 -10.05
N GLY A 20 17.86 -27.17 -10.00
CA GLY A 20 17.19 -28.42 -9.66
C GLY A 20 17.42 -28.89 -8.21
N ILE A 21 18.09 -28.08 -7.38
CA ILE A 21 18.37 -28.39 -5.97
C ILE A 21 17.31 -27.70 -5.10
N PRO A 22 16.54 -28.41 -4.28
CA PRO A 22 15.66 -27.82 -3.29
C PRO A 22 16.40 -26.92 -2.32
N LEU A 23 15.75 -25.84 -1.85
CA LEU A 23 16.38 -24.84 -0.97
C LEU A 23 16.86 -25.45 0.34
N ASP A 24 16.11 -26.35 0.92
CA ASP A 24 16.47 -27.07 2.15
C ASP A 24 17.71 -27.94 1.95
N GLU A 25 17.83 -28.62 0.83
CA GLU A 25 19.02 -29.39 0.47
C GLU A 25 20.24 -28.50 0.28
N ALA A 26 20.10 -27.36 -0.42
CA ALA A 26 21.17 -26.38 -0.58
C ALA A 26 21.64 -25.80 0.77
N VAL A 27 20.70 -25.51 1.68
CA VAL A 27 21.04 -25.03 3.04
C VAL A 27 21.74 -26.13 3.84
N MET A 28 21.25 -27.36 3.80
CA MET A 28 21.87 -28.50 4.49
C MET A 28 23.28 -28.77 3.96
N GLU A 29 23.46 -28.71 2.64
CA GLU A 29 24.77 -28.86 2.02
C GLU A 29 25.74 -27.78 2.47
N TYR A 30 25.31 -26.52 2.48
CA TYR A 30 26.11 -25.41 2.97
C TYR A 30 26.50 -25.57 4.44
N VAL A 31 25.55 -25.92 5.31
CA VAL A 31 25.82 -26.12 6.73
C VAL A 31 26.78 -27.28 6.96
N THR A 32 26.63 -28.39 6.23
CA THR A 32 27.45 -29.60 6.44
C THR A 32 28.84 -29.45 5.83
N LYS A 33 28.93 -28.97 4.60
CA LYS A 33 30.20 -28.92 3.85
C LYS A 33 31.02 -27.68 4.17
N GLU A 34 30.41 -26.50 4.14
CA GLU A 34 31.12 -25.23 4.29
C GLU A 34 31.28 -24.85 5.77
N LEU A 35 30.21 -25.02 6.56
CA LEU A 35 30.25 -24.69 7.99
C LEU A 35 30.62 -25.86 8.88
N LYS A 36 30.92 -27.05 8.31
CA LYS A 36 31.31 -28.27 9.04
C LYS A 36 30.33 -28.65 10.17
N GLY A 37 29.06 -28.45 9.93
CA GLY A 37 27.98 -28.78 10.87
C GLY A 37 27.78 -27.77 12.01
N THR A 38 28.53 -26.65 12.05
CA THR A 38 28.41 -25.68 13.13
C THR A 38 28.01 -24.31 12.61
N ILE A 39 26.89 -23.80 13.09
CA ILE A 39 26.46 -22.40 12.83
C ILE A 39 27.07 -21.54 13.94
N GLY A 40 28.12 -20.80 13.58
CA GLY A 40 28.87 -19.97 14.53
C GLY A 40 28.18 -18.64 14.86
N GLU A 41 28.73 -17.93 15.84
CA GLU A 41 28.22 -16.64 16.31
C GLU A 41 28.16 -15.55 15.24
N GLN A 42 28.93 -15.66 14.15
CA GLN A 42 28.84 -14.75 13.02
C GLN A 42 27.44 -14.70 12.37
N TYR A 43 26.58 -15.70 12.62
CA TYR A 43 25.20 -15.74 12.16
C TYR A 43 24.17 -15.35 13.24
N ALA A 44 24.62 -14.99 14.45
CA ALA A 44 23.73 -14.58 15.53
C ALA A 44 23.04 -13.23 15.28
N ALA A 45 23.59 -12.42 14.35
CA ALA A 45 22.99 -11.16 13.93
C ALA A 45 22.89 -11.08 12.40
N PRO A 46 21.93 -10.29 11.85
CA PRO A 46 21.82 -10.05 10.43
C PRO A 46 23.12 -9.48 9.87
N GLN A 47 23.63 -10.07 8.79
CA GLN A 47 24.93 -9.71 8.19
C GLN A 47 24.82 -8.69 7.05
N GLY A 48 23.65 -8.07 6.86
CA GLY A 48 23.42 -7.08 5.81
C GLY A 48 23.51 -7.62 4.38
N ARG A 49 23.53 -8.95 4.20
CA ARG A 49 23.58 -9.59 2.87
C ARG A 49 22.25 -9.46 2.12
N VAL A 50 21.16 -9.33 2.86
CA VAL A 50 19.83 -9.02 2.30
C VAL A 50 19.46 -7.65 2.82
N THR A 51 19.34 -6.69 1.93
CA THR A 51 18.88 -5.34 2.26
C THR A 51 17.56 -5.10 1.54
N TYR A 52 16.64 -4.45 2.22
CA TYR A 52 15.41 -4.00 1.57
C TYR A 52 15.74 -2.91 0.55
N PHE A 53 15.23 -3.05 -0.66
CA PHE A 53 15.24 -1.96 -1.60
C PHE A 53 14.40 -0.81 -1.03
N ASN A 54 15.00 0.36 -0.90
CA ASN A 54 14.33 1.56 -0.44
C ASN A 54 14.76 2.76 -1.29
N PRO A 55 13.90 3.25 -2.20
CA PRO A 55 14.24 4.38 -3.05
C PRO A 55 14.19 5.73 -2.32
N PHE A 56 13.62 5.78 -1.10
CA PHE A 56 13.33 7.02 -0.39
C PHE A 56 14.20 7.20 0.85
N LYS A 57 14.91 8.32 0.90
CA LYS A 57 15.82 8.65 2.01
C LYS A 57 15.11 9.04 3.31
N ASP A 58 13.86 9.52 3.19
CA ASP A 58 13.00 9.94 4.31
C ASP A 58 12.14 8.80 4.88
N VAL A 59 12.31 7.59 4.38
CA VAL A 59 11.61 6.39 4.85
C VAL A 59 12.59 5.43 5.48
N LYS A 60 12.29 4.95 6.69
CA LYS A 60 13.06 3.88 7.33
C LYS A 60 12.44 2.53 7.01
N THR A 61 13.24 1.50 6.77
CA THR A 61 12.76 0.13 6.53
C THR A 61 12.02 -0.47 7.72
N THR A 62 12.22 0.09 8.92
CA THR A 62 11.52 -0.27 10.15
C THR A 62 10.20 0.48 10.37
N SER A 63 9.85 1.43 9.49
CA SER A 63 8.59 2.17 9.59
C SER A 63 7.40 1.24 9.37
N TRP A 64 6.32 1.41 10.14
CA TRP A 64 5.11 0.58 10.09
C TRP A 64 4.45 0.53 8.70
N TYR A 65 4.66 1.57 7.89
CA TYR A 65 4.09 1.71 6.55
C TYR A 65 5.03 1.22 5.44
N PHE A 66 6.27 0.84 5.76
CA PHE A 66 7.30 0.54 4.76
C PHE A 66 6.84 -0.55 3.77
N ASN A 67 6.35 -1.68 4.27
CA ASN A 67 5.95 -2.80 3.43
C ASN A 67 4.76 -2.45 2.52
N TYR A 68 3.81 -1.66 3.01
CA TYR A 68 2.68 -1.19 2.20
C TYR A 68 3.14 -0.24 1.10
N MET A 69 4.01 0.70 1.46
CA MET A 69 4.56 1.69 0.55
C MET A 69 5.41 1.03 -0.55
N ILE A 70 6.35 0.15 -0.19
CA ILE A 70 7.25 -0.45 -1.17
C ILE A 70 6.51 -1.36 -2.16
N HIS A 71 5.52 -2.12 -1.69
CA HIS A 71 4.69 -2.95 -2.55
C HIS A 71 3.93 -2.11 -3.60
N LEU A 72 3.30 -1.02 -3.18
CA LEU A 72 2.59 -0.13 -4.09
C LEU A 72 3.55 0.65 -5.02
N TYR A 73 4.77 0.93 -4.57
CA TYR A 73 5.81 1.52 -5.40
C TYR A 73 6.27 0.55 -6.50
N GLU A 74 6.54 -0.69 -6.16
CA GLU A 74 6.91 -1.74 -7.12
C GLU A 74 5.79 -2.06 -8.12
N ALA A 75 4.54 -1.95 -7.68
CA ALA A 75 3.36 -2.06 -8.54
C ALA A 75 3.11 -0.82 -9.43
N GLY A 76 3.91 0.25 -9.28
CA GLY A 76 3.74 1.49 -10.05
C GLY A 76 2.52 2.34 -9.65
N VAL A 77 1.87 2.01 -8.53
CA VAL A 77 0.71 2.74 -8.01
C VAL A 77 1.13 4.06 -7.37
N ILE A 78 2.23 4.03 -6.61
CA ILE A 78 2.77 5.23 -5.96
C ILE A 78 4.16 5.56 -6.50
N SER A 79 4.50 6.83 -6.41
CA SER A 79 5.83 7.36 -6.66
C SER A 79 6.24 8.27 -5.51
N GLY A 80 7.49 8.69 -5.45
CA GLY A 80 7.93 9.72 -4.51
C GLY A 80 7.29 11.09 -4.80
N THR A 81 7.39 12.00 -3.86
CA THR A 81 7.15 13.44 -4.08
C THR A 81 8.35 14.08 -4.80
N SER A 82 9.49 13.38 -4.76
CA SER A 82 10.67 13.61 -5.59
C SER A 82 11.31 12.26 -5.93
N ALA A 83 12.42 12.27 -6.66
CA ALA A 83 13.18 11.06 -6.98
C ALA A 83 13.64 10.26 -5.74
N THR A 84 13.80 10.91 -4.59
CA THR A 84 14.38 10.31 -3.39
C THR A 84 13.58 10.57 -2.10
N THR A 85 12.38 11.17 -2.18
CA THR A 85 11.53 11.47 -1.02
C THR A 85 10.11 10.96 -1.23
N TYR A 86 9.53 10.43 -0.18
CA TYR A 86 8.15 9.92 -0.15
C TYR A 86 7.18 10.85 0.59
N THR A 87 7.66 11.58 1.60
CA THR A 87 6.89 12.45 2.51
C THR A 87 5.69 11.72 3.15
N PRO A 88 5.93 10.69 4.00
CA PRO A 88 4.88 9.81 4.52
C PRO A 88 3.80 10.52 5.31
N ASP A 89 4.13 11.60 6.02
CA ASP A 89 3.22 12.35 6.89
C ASP A 89 2.47 13.48 6.16
N ALA A 90 2.75 13.70 4.88
CA ALA A 90 2.04 14.70 4.09
C ALA A 90 0.56 14.34 3.98
N LYS A 91 -0.32 15.30 4.25
CA LYS A 91 -1.75 15.19 4.03
C LYS A 91 -2.02 15.19 2.53
N LEU A 92 -2.91 14.30 2.07
CA LEU A 92 -3.26 14.25 0.67
C LEU A 92 -4.50 15.09 0.36
N SER A 93 -4.48 15.69 -0.82
CA SER A 93 -5.66 16.31 -1.39
C SER A 93 -6.57 15.24 -2.00
N TRP A 94 -7.82 15.61 -2.27
CA TRP A 94 -8.78 14.75 -2.97
C TRP A 94 -8.21 14.18 -4.26
N ALA A 95 -7.68 15.04 -5.14
CA ALA A 95 -7.13 14.57 -6.41
C ALA A 95 -5.97 13.58 -6.21
N ALA A 96 -5.08 13.84 -5.25
CA ALA A 96 -3.95 12.95 -4.97
C ALA A 96 -4.39 11.60 -4.39
N ALA A 97 -5.37 11.60 -3.50
CA ALA A 97 -5.92 10.38 -2.91
C ALA A 97 -6.69 9.54 -3.95
N LEU A 98 -7.54 10.19 -4.74
CA LEU A 98 -8.28 9.53 -5.85
C LEU A 98 -7.32 8.94 -6.88
N LYS A 99 -6.25 9.66 -7.25
CA LYS A 99 -5.21 9.14 -8.16
C LYS A 99 -4.70 7.79 -7.68
N LEU A 100 -4.25 7.72 -6.42
CA LEU A 100 -3.70 6.50 -5.85
C LEU A 100 -4.73 5.37 -5.86
N LEU A 101 -5.97 5.68 -5.49
CA LEU A 101 -7.05 4.70 -5.40
C LEU A 101 -7.43 4.16 -6.79
N LEU A 102 -7.66 5.03 -7.78
CA LEU A 102 -8.06 4.64 -9.13
C LEU A 102 -6.96 3.91 -9.89
N VAL A 103 -5.69 4.33 -9.72
CA VAL A 103 -4.55 3.63 -10.34
C VAL A 103 -4.38 2.25 -9.73
N SER A 104 -4.52 2.13 -8.41
CA SER A 104 -4.42 0.86 -7.71
C SER A 104 -5.52 -0.12 -8.10
N HIS A 105 -6.76 0.37 -8.29
CA HIS A 105 -7.90 -0.45 -8.71
C HIS A 105 -7.88 -0.79 -10.21
N GLY A 106 -7.07 -0.08 -11.01
CA GLY A 106 -6.93 -0.30 -12.45
C GLY A 106 -7.90 0.51 -13.33
N ASP A 107 -8.72 1.40 -12.76
CA ASP A 107 -9.64 2.27 -13.50
C ASP A 107 -8.94 3.44 -14.19
N LEU A 108 -7.73 3.77 -13.78
CA LEU A 108 -6.93 4.83 -14.35
C LEU A 108 -5.49 4.36 -14.54
N LYS A 109 -4.93 4.56 -15.73
CA LYS A 109 -3.52 4.29 -15.95
C LYS A 109 -2.66 5.36 -15.28
N ALA A 110 -1.55 4.96 -14.66
CA ALA A 110 -0.64 5.89 -14.00
C ALA A 110 -0.15 7.01 -14.95
N ALA A 111 0.03 6.72 -16.24
CA ALA A 111 0.42 7.69 -17.26
C ALA A 111 -0.62 8.80 -17.47
N ASP A 112 -1.92 8.46 -17.41
CA ASP A 112 -3.01 9.41 -17.62
C ASP A 112 -3.23 10.32 -16.38
N ALA A 113 -2.63 9.93 -15.25
CA ALA A 113 -2.63 10.69 -14.00
C ALA A 113 -1.35 11.53 -13.82
N THR A 114 -0.77 12.03 -14.91
CA THR A 114 0.44 12.87 -14.95
C THR A 114 0.22 14.10 -15.83
N GLY A 115 1.21 15.01 -15.86
CA GLY A 115 1.14 16.24 -16.66
C GLY A 115 0.32 17.36 -15.99
N ALA A 116 0.08 18.47 -16.71
CA ALA A 116 -0.53 19.68 -16.15
C ALA A 116 -2.00 19.48 -15.70
N ASP A 117 -2.75 18.66 -16.41
CA ASP A 117 -4.20 18.44 -16.17
C ASP A 117 -4.49 17.16 -15.39
N TRP A 118 -3.48 16.52 -14.81
CA TRP A 118 -3.65 15.23 -14.13
C TRP A 118 -4.79 15.21 -13.10
N SER A 119 -4.94 16.28 -12.32
CA SER A 119 -5.99 16.32 -11.28
C SER A 119 -7.40 16.40 -11.87
N LYS A 120 -7.57 17.11 -12.98
CA LYS A 120 -8.84 17.16 -13.71
C LYS A 120 -9.20 15.79 -14.28
N ASN A 121 -8.22 15.09 -14.88
CA ASN A 121 -8.43 13.76 -15.42
C ASN A 121 -8.84 12.76 -14.34
N VAL A 122 -8.20 12.83 -13.17
CA VAL A 122 -8.52 12.00 -12.01
C VAL A 122 -9.94 12.26 -11.50
N ILE A 123 -10.32 13.54 -11.34
CA ILE A 123 -11.66 13.91 -10.85
C ILE A 123 -12.72 13.52 -11.88
N ALA A 124 -12.49 13.77 -13.17
CA ALA A 124 -13.41 13.38 -14.23
C ALA A 124 -13.65 11.85 -14.23
N LYS A 125 -12.58 11.06 -14.07
CA LYS A 125 -12.70 9.60 -13.97
C LYS A 125 -13.46 9.16 -12.72
N ALA A 126 -13.18 9.76 -11.57
CA ALA A 126 -13.92 9.47 -10.34
C ALA A 126 -15.41 9.84 -10.44
N ALA A 127 -15.72 10.94 -11.12
CA ALA A 127 -17.11 11.37 -11.38
C ALA A 127 -17.83 10.43 -12.37
N GLU A 128 -17.15 10.00 -13.44
CA GLU A 128 -17.66 8.98 -14.38
C GLU A 128 -18.06 7.69 -13.66
N LEU A 129 -17.28 7.30 -12.65
CA LEU A 129 -17.56 6.13 -11.81
C LEU A 129 -18.61 6.39 -10.71
N GLY A 130 -19.16 7.60 -10.63
CA GLY A 130 -20.15 7.97 -9.62
C GLY A 130 -19.61 8.08 -8.19
N LEU A 131 -18.31 8.23 -8.04
CA LEU A 131 -17.64 8.27 -6.73
C LEU A 131 -17.68 9.66 -6.09
N VAL A 132 -17.63 10.70 -6.93
CA VAL A 132 -17.59 12.12 -6.52
C VAL A 132 -18.39 12.99 -7.49
N ALA A 133 -18.70 14.22 -7.08
CA ALA A 133 -19.26 15.22 -7.99
C ALA A 133 -18.21 15.71 -9.01
N ALA A 134 -18.66 16.05 -10.22
CA ALA A 134 -17.77 16.48 -11.31
C ALA A 134 -17.06 17.83 -11.04
N ASP A 135 -17.65 18.65 -10.19
CA ASP A 135 -17.14 19.97 -9.77
C ASP A 135 -16.33 19.93 -8.46
N LEU A 136 -15.95 18.74 -8.01
CA LEU A 136 -15.14 18.56 -6.79
C LEU A 136 -13.86 19.39 -6.84
N ASP A 137 -13.64 20.19 -5.79
CA ASP A 137 -12.35 20.87 -5.59
C ASP A 137 -11.28 19.85 -5.14
N GLY A 138 -10.54 19.34 -6.10
CA GLY A 138 -9.50 18.33 -5.88
C GLY A 138 -8.28 18.83 -5.08
N THR A 139 -8.19 20.13 -4.78
CA THR A 139 -7.07 20.69 -4.01
C THR A 139 -7.27 20.60 -2.50
N LYS A 140 -8.51 20.46 -2.05
CA LYS A 140 -8.85 20.31 -0.62
C LYS A 140 -8.29 19.00 -0.06
N ALA A 141 -7.89 19.03 1.21
CA ALA A 141 -7.51 17.80 1.91
C ALA A 141 -8.71 16.87 2.04
N ILE A 142 -8.49 15.58 1.78
CA ILE A 142 -9.51 14.56 1.99
C ILE A 142 -9.52 14.12 3.46
N SER A 143 -10.71 13.97 4.03
CA SER A 143 -10.88 13.42 5.36
C SER A 143 -10.83 11.87 5.35
N ARG A 144 -10.65 11.30 6.51
CA ARG A 144 -10.63 9.86 6.70
C ARG A 144 -11.97 9.21 6.34
N LEU A 145 -13.07 9.85 6.72
CA LEU A 145 -14.42 9.40 6.36
C LEU A 145 -14.62 9.41 4.85
N GLU A 146 -14.35 10.54 4.21
CA GLU A 146 -14.55 10.70 2.76
C GLU A 146 -13.73 9.68 1.96
N PHE A 147 -12.47 9.47 2.33
CA PHE A 147 -11.63 8.47 1.65
C PHE A 147 -12.20 7.06 1.82
N CYS A 148 -12.63 6.68 3.02
CA CYS A 148 -13.21 5.37 3.27
C CYS A 148 -14.51 5.15 2.49
N GLN A 149 -15.38 6.16 2.42
CA GLN A 149 -16.61 6.08 1.63
C GLN A 149 -16.32 5.84 0.14
N VAL A 150 -15.39 6.60 -0.44
CA VAL A 150 -15.01 6.45 -1.85
C VAL A 150 -14.35 5.10 -2.09
N ALA A 151 -13.46 4.67 -1.20
CA ALA A 151 -12.77 3.39 -1.30
C ALA A 151 -13.76 2.20 -1.23
N ALA A 152 -14.73 2.25 -0.32
CA ALA A 152 -15.76 1.22 -0.21
C ALA A 152 -16.66 1.18 -1.46
N LYS A 153 -17.10 2.34 -1.95
CA LYS A 153 -17.95 2.43 -3.16
C LYS A 153 -17.22 1.91 -4.39
N LEU A 154 -15.96 2.28 -4.60
CA LEU A 154 -15.15 1.80 -5.72
C LEU A 154 -15.03 0.27 -5.71
N ASN A 155 -14.84 -0.32 -4.53
CA ASN A 155 -14.77 -1.77 -4.34
C ASN A 155 -16.16 -2.44 -4.25
N LYS A 156 -17.25 -1.71 -4.53
CA LYS A 156 -18.63 -2.20 -4.54
C LYS A 156 -19.06 -2.85 -3.22
N LEU A 157 -18.50 -2.40 -2.11
CA LEU A 157 -18.94 -2.84 -0.79
C LEU A 157 -20.30 -2.21 -0.48
N ALA A 158 -21.24 -3.03 -0.03
CA ALA A 158 -22.51 -2.53 0.50
C ALA A 158 -22.26 -1.94 1.91
N GLU A 159 -23.06 -0.95 2.29
CA GLU A 159 -23.04 -0.44 3.66
C GLU A 159 -23.30 -1.57 4.65
N SER A 160 -22.44 -1.66 5.66
CA SER A 160 -22.61 -2.64 6.74
C SER A 160 -23.80 -2.24 7.62
N LYS A 161 -24.51 -3.27 8.10
CA LYS A 161 -25.58 -3.13 9.12
C LYS A 161 -25.05 -3.40 10.52
N THR A 162 -23.76 -3.71 10.65
CA THR A 162 -23.12 -3.93 11.94
C THR A 162 -23.12 -2.62 12.73
N GLU A 163 -23.56 -2.69 13.99
CA GLU A 163 -23.50 -1.54 14.89
C GLU A 163 -22.06 -1.06 15.04
N SER A 164 -21.86 0.25 14.94
CA SER A 164 -20.53 0.81 15.03
C SER A 164 -19.97 0.68 16.46
N LYS A 165 -18.74 0.22 16.56
CA LYS A 165 -17.97 0.26 17.80
C LYS A 165 -17.37 1.64 18.10
N PHE A 166 -17.43 2.57 17.13
CA PHE A 166 -16.88 3.91 17.27
C PHE A 166 -17.93 4.88 17.82
N THR A 167 -17.55 5.69 18.79
CA THR A 167 -18.40 6.70 19.40
C THR A 167 -18.57 7.95 18.55
N ASP A 168 -17.66 8.15 17.60
CA ASP A 168 -17.55 9.33 16.73
C ASP A 168 -17.87 9.06 15.25
N CYS A 169 -18.22 7.83 14.87
CA CYS A 169 -18.53 7.47 13.48
C CYS A 169 -19.50 6.28 13.42
N THR A 170 -20.64 6.47 12.76
CA THR A 170 -21.66 5.43 12.52
C THR A 170 -21.86 5.11 11.05
N ASP A 171 -20.95 5.56 10.17
CA ASP A 171 -21.05 5.40 8.72
C ASP A 171 -20.96 3.93 8.30
N GLY A 172 -21.92 3.48 7.48
CA GLY A 172 -22.03 2.08 7.06
C GLY A 172 -20.90 1.64 6.13
N TYR A 173 -20.32 2.52 5.31
CA TYR A 173 -19.15 2.19 4.47
C TYR A 173 -17.87 2.05 5.31
N VAL A 174 -17.72 2.88 6.35
CA VAL A 174 -16.63 2.72 7.32
C VAL A 174 -16.72 1.35 7.98
N MET A 175 -17.93 0.98 8.45
CA MET A 175 -18.14 -0.33 9.07
C MET A 175 -17.94 -1.48 8.09
N ALA A 176 -18.31 -1.34 6.81
CA ALA A 176 -18.03 -2.35 5.80
C ALA A 176 -16.52 -2.61 5.61
N LEU A 177 -15.71 -1.55 5.63
CA LEU A 177 -14.25 -1.68 5.57
C LEU A 177 -13.65 -2.28 6.86
N VAL A 178 -14.27 -2.01 8.02
CA VAL A 178 -13.87 -2.63 9.30
C VAL A 178 -14.19 -4.13 9.28
N ASP A 179 -15.40 -4.50 8.85
CA ASP A 179 -15.82 -5.91 8.73
C ASP A 179 -14.93 -6.68 7.75
N ALA A 180 -14.53 -6.03 6.66
CA ALA A 180 -13.56 -6.56 5.69
C ALA A 180 -12.10 -6.56 6.18
N LYS A 181 -11.82 -6.07 7.41
CA LYS A 181 -10.48 -5.95 8.01
C LYS A 181 -9.50 -5.05 7.24
N VAL A 182 -10.02 -4.18 6.38
CA VAL A 182 -9.23 -3.20 5.62
C VAL A 182 -8.74 -2.07 6.51
N ILE A 183 -9.60 -1.62 7.43
CA ILE A 183 -9.28 -0.52 8.36
C ILE A 183 -9.62 -0.89 9.80
N ASN A 184 -9.01 -0.13 10.71
CA ASN A 184 -9.35 -0.13 12.13
C ASN A 184 -9.61 1.31 12.59
N GLY A 185 -10.12 1.50 13.80
CA GLY A 185 -10.15 2.80 14.45
C GLY A 185 -8.76 3.37 14.71
N MET A 186 -8.69 4.63 15.07
CA MET A 186 -7.48 5.23 15.63
C MET A 186 -7.22 4.71 17.05
N THR A 187 -8.31 4.45 17.77
CA THR A 187 -8.32 3.69 19.03
C THR A 187 -9.34 2.55 18.90
N GLU A 188 -9.59 1.84 19.97
CA GLU A 188 -10.64 0.80 20.01
C GLU A 188 -12.05 1.37 19.79
N THR A 189 -12.29 2.61 20.23
CA THR A 189 -13.61 3.25 20.24
C THR A 189 -13.71 4.54 19.45
N THR A 190 -12.64 5.01 18.79
CA THR A 190 -12.65 6.24 17.97
C THR A 190 -12.13 5.97 16.58
N PHE A 191 -12.75 6.61 15.59
CA PHE A 191 -12.40 6.54 14.17
C PHE A 191 -11.69 7.79 13.67
N GLU A 192 -12.01 8.97 14.20
CA GLU A 192 -11.55 10.30 13.77
C GLU A 192 -11.97 10.63 12.32
N PRO A 193 -13.30 10.72 12.01
CA PRO A 193 -13.81 10.87 10.66
C PRO A 193 -13.28 12.09 9.92
N ASP A 194 -13.12 13.22 10.62
CA ASP A 194 -12.72 14.52 10.06
C ASP A 194 -11.19 14.68 9.94
N ALA A 195 -10.42 13.74 10.49
CA ALA A 195 -8.96 13.80 10.41
C ALA A 195 -8.49 13.64 8.95
N SER A 196 -7.58 14.52 8.50
CA SER A 196 -6.96 14.37 7.18
C SER A 196 -6.02 13.17 7.16
N LEU A 197 -6.14 12.33 6.15
CA LEU A 197 -5.26 11.16 6.00
C LEU A 197 -3.89 11.55 5.48
N THR A 198 -2.88 10.87 6.04
CA THR A 198 -1.52 10.97 5.54
C THR A 198 -1.29 10.03 4.37
N ARG A 199 -0.24 10.30 3.62
CA ARG A 199 0.20 9.48 2.50
C ARG A 199 0.49 8.03 2.93
N ALA A 200 1.12 7.84 4.08
CA ALA A 200 1.38 6.53 4.65
C ALA A 200 0.09 5.77 5.04
N GLN A 201 -0.88 6.48 5.61
CA GLN A 201 -2.17 5.88 5.99
C GLN A 201 -2.97 5.44 4.75
N ILE A 202 -3.00 6.26 3.71
CA ILE A 202 -3.67 5.91 2.45
C ILE A 202 -3.00 4.71 1.78
N ALA A 203 -1.66 4.64 1.77
CA ALA A 203 -0.94 3.50 1.23
C ALA A 203 -1.33 2.19 1.94
N LYS A 204 -1.46 2.20 3.26
CA LYS A 204 -1.93 1.04 4.02
C LYS A 204 -3.35 0.63 3.61
N ILE A 205 -4.29 1.57 3.52
CA ILE A 205 -5.69 1.25 3.17
C ILE A 205 -5.76 0.66 1.76
N ILE A 206 -5.09 1.27 0.79
CA ILE A 206 -5.05 0.78 -0.60
C ILE A 206 -4.44 -0.63 -0.67
N TYR A 207 -3.35 -0.87 0.04
CA TYR A 207 -2.73 -2.20 0.09
C TYR A 207 -3.70 -3.25 0.63
N GLN A 208 -4.42 -2.95 1.70
CA GLN A 208 -5.39 -3.86 2.32
C GLN A 208 -6.63 -4.12 1.44
N LEU A 209 -7.00 -3.18 0.58
CA LEU A 209 -8.10 -3.37 -0.38
C LEU A 209 -7.74 -4.32 -1.53
N ASN A 210 -6.45 -4.47 -1.83
CA ASN A 210 -5.96 -5.26 -2.96
C ASN A 210 -5.45 -6.65 -2.55
N LEU A 211 -5.59 -7.02 -1.28
CA LEU A 211 -5.33 -8.37 -0.79
C LEU A 211 -6.59 -9.21 -0.84
#